data_eb0b13fda7f1f6cffcb796f312f461d8
#
_entry.id   eb0b13fda7f1f6cffcb796f312f461d8
#
_cell.length_a   1.000
_cell.length_b   1.000
_cell.length_c   1.000
_cell.angle_alpha   90.00
_cell.angle_beta   90.00
_cell.angle_gamma   90.00
#
_symmetry.space_group_name_H-M   'P 1'
#
loop_
_entity.id
_entity.type
_entity.pdbx_description
1 polymer ?
#
loop_
_entity_poly.entity_id
_entity_poly.type
_entity_poly.pdbx_seq_one_letter_code
_entity_poly.pdbx_strand_id
1 'polypeptide(L)'
;MTSGSPGRLIILFAIPLLLGNICQQLYTMVDTMVVGQVAGVEALAALGAVDFLMWVVTGISTGLTQGFSIQLSQYYGAKDFENLRKSLAHSYRLTAFIAAGVLILSQSFASLVLTGLHTPSNIIGMSLLYLRIIFCGIPATAAYNMFASALRAMGNSKTPLTAMIIASVLNVSLDILFVAGFGWGVAGAAIATVIAQSFSAVYCFLILRRIDIVHLTRADFMPASGMNARLMKLGIPVVFQNIIIGVGGLVVQYVINGYGFLFVAGFTATNKLYGLLEMAAISYGYAIVTYVGQNLGARKIDRIRKGVRSSMLLSLLTSLIISAAMFLFGKNILSLFISGEPQQTQQVLAIAFKYLSIMAAMLWVLYFLYVYRSALQGLGDTLMPMVSGMAEFVMRISAALILPHFIGQDGIFFAEIAAWSGATVILCISYYVRMHKYH
;
A
#
# COMPACT_ATOMS: atom_id res chain seq x y z
N MET A 1 11.36 -18.29 8.18
CA MET A 1 11.98 -18.22 6.83
C MET A 1 13.49 -18.47 6.81
N THR A 2 14.07 -18.97 7.90
CA THR A 2 15.54 -19.17 8.07
C THR A 2 16.07 -20.53 7.59
N SER A 3 15.21 -21.42 7.06
CA SER A 3 15.55 -22.75 6.52
C SER A 3 14.73 -23.01 5.24
N GLY A 4 15.19 -23.93 4.40
CA GLY A 4 14.57 -24.26 3.12
C GLY A 4 14.99 -23.38 1.94
N SER A 5 14.43 -23.64 0.75
CA SER A 5 14.74 -22.88 -0.48
C SER A 5 14.23 -21.44 -0.40
N PRO A 6 15.08 -20.42 -0.60
CA PRO A 6 14.69 -19.02 -0.51
C PRO A 6 13.53 -18.63 -1.42
N GLY A 7 13.62 -18.95 -2.71
CA GLY A 7 12.60 -18.59 -3.71
C GLY A 7 11.24 -19.21 -3.39
N ARG A 8 11.21 -20.51 -2.99
CA ARG A 8 9.98 -21.19 -2.58
C ARG A 8 9.32 -20.53 -1.37
N LEU A 9 10.13 -20.16 -0.37
CA LEU A 9 9.62 -19.51 0.84
C LEU A 9 9.02 -18.13 0.53
N ILE A 10 9.67 -17.36 -0.32
CA ILE A 10 9.24 -16.01 -0.69
C ILE A 10 7.93 -16.07 -1.49
N ILE A 11 7.85 -16.94 -2.51
CA ILE A 11 6.63 -17.06 -3.32
C ILE A 11 5.44 -17.59 -2.53
N LEU A 12 5.64 -18.63 -1.70
CA LEU A 12 4.58 -19.18 -0.85
C LEU A 12 4.09 -18.19 0.21
N PHE A 13 4.92 -17.24 0.59
CA PHE A 13 4.54 -16.17 1.50
C PHE A 13 3.86 -15.00 0.76
N ALA A 14 4.32 -14.67 -0.45
CA ALA A 14 3.79 -13.58 -1.25
C ALA A 14 2.39 -13.87 -1.82
N ILE A 15 2.11 -15.12 -2.23
CA ILE A 15 0.81 -15.50 -2.81
C ILE A 15 -0.38 -15.17 -1.89
N PRO A 16 -0.41 -15.56 -0.60
CA PRO A 16 -1.49 -15.17 0.30
C PRO A 16 -1.66 -13.65 0.43
N LEU A 17 -0.55 -12.90 0.44
CA LEU A 17 -0.59 -11.44 0.51
C LEU A 17 -1.17 -10.82 -0.77
N LEU A 18 -0.79 -11.34 -1.92
CA LEU A 18 -1.35 -10.92 -3.20
C LEU A 18 -2.86 -11.17 -3.25
N LEU A 19 -3.31 -12.37 -2.87
CA LEU A 19 -4.74 -12.68 -2.82
C LEU A 19 -5.50 -11.78 -1.85
N GLY A 20 -4.93 -11.50 -0.68
CA GLY A 20 -5.51 -10.56 0.28
C GLY A 20 -5.64 -9.14 -0.28
N ASN A 21 -4.61 -8.64 -0.94
CA ASN A 21 -4.63 -7.32 -1.58
C ASN A 21 -5.66 -7.26 -2.72
N ILE A 22 -5.77 -8.31 -3.53
CA ILE A 22 -6.79 -8.41 -4.59
C ILE A 22 -8.20 -8.41 -3.97
N CYS A 23 -8.45 -9.20 -2.92
CA CYS A 23 -9.74 -9.21 -2.23
C CYS A 23 -10.08 -7.82 -1.69
N GLN A 24 -9.10 -7.11 -1.10
CA GLN A 24 -9.28 -5.74 -0.63
C GLN A 24 -9.67 -4.80 -1.76
N GLN A 25 -9.00 -4.88 -2.89
CA GLN A 25 -9.32 -4.04 -4.05
C GLN A 25 -10.71 -4.33 -4.60
N LEU A 26 -11.08 -5.61 -4.67
CA LEU A 26 -12.40 -6.01 -5.16
C LEU A 26 -13.53 -5.48 -4.26
N TYR A 27 -13.42 -5.60 -2.93
CA TYR A 27 -14.48 -5.07 -2.08
C TYR A 27 -14.57 -3.54 -2.16
N THR A 28 -13.45 -2.83 -2.26
CA THR A 28 -13.46 -1.36 -2.45
C THR A 28 -14.17 -0.97 -3.75
N MET A 29 -13.99 -1.75 -4.83
CA MET A 29 -14.71 -1.53 -6.07
C MET A 29 -16.21 -1.79 -5.91
N VAL A 30 -16.61 -2.88 -5.23
CA VAL A 30 -18.02 -3.21 -4.97
C VAL A 30 -18.67 -2.13 -4.11
N ASP A 31 -18.03 -1.68 -3.03
CA ASP A 31 -18.49 -0.57 -2.17
C ASP A 31 -18.78 0.68 -3.01
N THR A 32 -17.82 1.09 -3.84
CA THR A 32 -18.00 2.23 -4.75
C THR A 32 -19.16 2.03 -5.73
N MET A 33 -19.32 0.80 -6.26
CA MET A 33 -20.45 0.47 -7.17
C MET A 33 -21.80 0.51 -6.46
N VAL A 34 -21.91 -0.06 -5.26
CA VAL A 34 -23.15 -0.07 -4.47
C VAL A 34 -23.56 1.36 -4.13
N VAL A 35 -22.61 2.17 -3.65
CA VAL A 35 -22.88 3.59 -3.33
C VAL A 35 -23.32 4.36 -4.59
N GLY A 36 -22.59 4.19 -5.72
CA GLY A 36 -22.91 4.90 -6.96
C GLY A 36 -24.25 4.53 -7.55
N GLN A 37 -24.63 3.25 -7.50
CA GLN A 37 -25.91 2.77 -8.08
C GLN A 37 -27.11 3.05 -7.18
N VAL A 38 -26.95 2.99 -5.87
CA VAL A 38 -28.06 3.10 -4.91
C VAL A 38 -28.18 4.52 -4.36
N ALA A 39 -27.09 5.14 -3.94
CA ALA A 39 -27.07 6.47 -3.34
C ALA A 39 -26.89 7.60 -4.36
N GLY A 40 -26.55 7.27 -5.62
CA GLY A 40 -26.49 8.20 -6.74
C GLY A 40 -25.11 8.82 -6.98
N VAL A 41 -25.04 9.63 -8.04
CA VAL A 41 -23.80 10.22 -8.55
C VAL A 41 -23.15 11.19 -7.57
N GLU A 42 -23.94 11.95 -6.81
CA GLU A 42 -23.42 12.88 -5.79
C GLU A 42 -22.72 12.12 -4.64
N ALA A 43 -23.28 10.99 -4.21
CA ALA A 43 -22.65 10.13 -3.21
C ALA A 43 -21.34 9.54 -3.72
N LEU A 44 -21.30 9.10 -4.98
CA LEU A 44 -20.07 8.62 -5.62
C LEU A 44 -19.02 9.73 -5.71
N ALA A 45 -19.40 10.94 -6.10
CA ALA A 45 -18.51 12.08 -6.14
C ALA A 45 -17.98 12.46 -4.74
N ALA A 46 -18.83 12.32 -3.69
CA ALA A 46 -18.43 12.56 -2.32
C ALA A 46 -17.36 11.58 -1.83
N LEU A 47 -17.44 10.30 -2.21
CA LEU A 47 -16.38 9.31 -1.93
C LEU A 47 -15.07 9.68 -2.65
N GLY A 48 -15.14 10.01 -3.94
CA GLY A 48 -13.95 10.39 -4.71
C GLY A 48 -13.24 11.63 -4.16
N ALA A 49 -13.99 12.60 -3.63
CA ALA A 49 -13.42 13.82 -3.04
C ALA A 49 -12.56 13.56 -1.79
N VAL A 50 -12.77 12.42 -1.12
CA VAL A 50 -12.07 12.08 0.13
C VAL A 50 -10.95 11.04 -0.02
N ASP A 51 -10.83 10.40 -1.19
CA ASP A 51 -9.88 9.31 -1.44
C ASP A 51 -8.44 9.66 -1.05
N PHE A 52 -7.99 10.86 -1.40
CA PHE A 52 -6.64 11.30 -1.07
C PHE A 52 -6.42 11.44 0.44
N LEU A 53 -7.37 12.01 1.16
CA LEU A 53 -7.30 12.15 2.62
C LEU A 53 -7.25 10.79 3.30
N MET A 54 -8.09 9.88 2.83
CA MET A 54 -8.10 8.49 3.27
C MET A 54 -6.76 7.82 3.06
N TRP A 55 -6.18 8.01 1.87
CA TRP A 55 -4.88 7.46 1.52
C TRP A 55 -3.75 7.99 2.43
N VAL A 56 -3.71 9.28 2.72
CA VAL A 56 -2.71 9.88 3.63
C VAL A 56 -2.84 9.30 5.04
N VAL A 57 -4.05 9.26 5.58
CA VAL A 57 -4.32 8.79 6.95
C VAL A 57 -3.99 7.30 7.11
N THR A 58 -4.41 6.47 6.15
CA THR A 58 -4.09 5.04 6.16
C THR A 58 -2.61 4.79 5.92
N GLY A 59 -1.96 5.59 5.08
CA GLY A 59 -0.54 5.54 4.80
C GLY A 59 0.34 5.76 6.04
N ILE A 60 -0.09 6.63 6.96
CA ILE A 60 0.59 6.82 8.26
C ILE A 60 0.59 5.53 9.07
N SER A 61 -0.59 4.93 9.25
CA SER A 61 -0.73 3.69 10.03
C SER A 61 0.04 2.53 9.40
N THR A 62 -0.08 2.36 8.09
CA THR A 62 0.59 1.29 7.34
C THR A 62 2.11 1.45 7.38
N GLY A 63 2.62 2.67 7.15
CA GLY A 63 4.06 2.96 7.15
C GLY A 63 4.69 2.69 8.52
N LEU A 64 4.06 3.14 9.61
CA LEU A 64 4.55 2.90 10.97
C LEU A 64 4.59 1.40 11.30
N THR A 65 3.49 0.69 11.08
CA THR A 65 3.39 -0.73 11.43
C THR A 65 4.31 -1.60 10.56
N GLN A 66 4.52 -1.21 9.29
CA GLN A 66 5.52 -1.83 8.44
C GLN A 66 6.94 -1.62 8.97
N GLY A 67 7.29 -0.40 9.40
CA GLY A 67 8.56 -0.11 10.04
C GLY A 67 8.78 -0.92 11.33
N PHE A 68 7.75 -1.04 12.18
CA PHE A 68 7.81 -1.85 13.40
C PHE A 68 8.00 -3.34 13.10
N SER A 69 7.39 -3.85 12.03
CA SER A 69 7.53 -5.25 11.63
C SER A 69 8.95 -5.65 11.27
N ILE A 70 9.79 -4.69 10.86
CA ILE A 70 11.22 -4.93 10.57
C ILE A 70 11.93 -5.42 11.83
N GLN A 71 11.77 -4.71 12.93
CA GLN A 71 12.40 -5.07 14.22
C GLN A 71 11.83 -6.40 14.74
N LEU A 72 10.51 -6.59 14.63
CA LEU A 72 9.87 -7.85 15.03
C LEU A 72 10.41 -9.05 14.25
N SER A 73 10.61 -8.90 12.94
CA SER A 73 11.14 -9.97 12.09
C SER A 73 12.60 -10.31 12.45
N GLN A 74 13.40 -9.30 12.80
CA GLN A 74 14.79 -9.49 13.22
C GLN A 74 14.86 -10.25 14.55
N TYR A 75 14.10 -9.85 15.57
CA TYR A 75 14.06 -10.57 16.86
C TYR A 75 13.51 -11.98 16.71
N TYR A 76 12.48 -12.17 15.91
CA TYR A 76 11.94 -13.50 15.62
C TYR A 76 12.99 -14.41 14.95
N GLY A 77 13.72 -13.87 13.98
CA GLY A 77 14.82 -14.59 13.31
C GLY A 77 15.97 -14.94 14.22
N ALA A 78 16.30 -14.05 15.16
CA ALA A 78 17.31 -14.27 16.20
C ALA A 78 16.87 -15.26 17.28
N LYS A 79 15.59 -15.66 17.32
CA LYS A 79 14.95 -16.40 18.41
C LYS A 79 15.03 -15.68 19.76
N ASP A 80 15.17 -14.36 19.74
CA ASP A 80 15.16 -13.50 20.92
C ASP A 80 13.70 -13.13 21.26
N PHE A 81 13.00 -14.08 21.87
CA PHE A 81 11.58 -13.94 22.15
C PHE A 81 11.28 -12.95 23.27
N GLU A 82 12.23 -12.67 24.15
CA GLU A 82 12.08 -11.65 25.18
C GLU A 82 12.00 -10.24 24.54
N ASN A 83 12.99 -9.90 23.73
CA ASN A 83 12.98 -8.62 23.03
C ASN A 83 11.88 -8.55 21.95
N LEU A 84 11.47 -9.67 21.37
CA LEU A 84 10.30 -9.74 20.48
C LEU A 84 9.03 -9.31 21.23
N ARG A 85 8.74 -9.86 22.42
CA ARG A 85 7.58 -9.48 23.24
C ARG A 85 7.64 -8.02 23.67
N LYS A 86 8.77 -7.54 24.18
CA LYS A 86 8.95 -6.13 24.53
C LYS A 86 8.71 -5.23 23.32
N SER A 87 9.31 -5.55 22.18
CA SER A 87 9.10 -4.78 20.93
C SER A 87 7.64 -4.79 20.48
N LEU A 88 6.95 -5.92 20.59
CA LEU A 88 5.53 -6.05 20.25
C LEU A 88 4.64 -5.21 21.18
N ALA A 89 4.88 -5.27 22.51
CA ALA A 89 4.15 -4.48 23.50
C ALA A 89 4.33 -2.96 23.28
N HIS A 90 5.57 -2.52 23.01
CA HIS A 90 5.88 -1.14 22.69
C HIS A 90 5.26 -0.71 21.35
N SER A 91 5.26 -1.58 20.34
CA SER A 91 4.61 -1.33 19.06
C SER A 91 3.10 -1.14 19.23
N TYR A 92 2.43 -1.96 20.05
CA TYR A 92 1.00 -1.78 20.36
C TYR A 92 0.73 -0.44 21.00
N ARG A 93 1.52 -0.05 22.00
CA ARG A 93 1.36 1.22 22.71
C ARG A 93 1.58 2.42 21.79
N LEU A 94 2.64 2.38 20.96
CA LEU A 94 2.93 3.44 20.00
C LEU A 94 1.82 3.52 18.94
N THR A 95 1.37 2.39 18.40
CA THR A 95 0.28 2.36 17.41
C THR A 95 -1.01 2.92 17.99
N ALA A 96 -1.38 2.55 19.22
CA ALA A 96 -2.59 3.08 19.88
C ALA A 96 -2.49 4.59 20.12
N PHE A 97 -1.33 5.06 20.59
CA PHE A 97 -1.12 6.49 20.86
C PHE A 97 -1.16 7.32 19.57
N ILE A 98 -0.49 6.84 18.52
CA ILE A 98 -0.47 7.54 17.22
C ILE A 98 -1.84 7.48 16.56
N ALA A 99 -2.54 6.34 16.61
CA ALA A 99 -3.89 6.22 16.09
C ALA A 99 -4.86 7.19 16.78
N ALA A 100 -4.76 7.36 18.10
CA ALA A 100 -5.54 8.35 18.85
C ALA A 100 -5.20 9.78 18.41
N GLY A 101 -3.91 10.11 18.26
CA GLY A 101 -3.48 11.42 17.76
C GLY A 101 -3.98 11.70 16.34
N VAL A 102 -3.83 10.74 15.43
CA VAL A 102 -4.32 10.86 14.05
C VAL A 102 -5.84 10.99 14.01
N LEU A 103 -6.58 10.22 14.83
CA LEU A 103 -8.02 10.33 14.96
C LEU A 103 -8.44 11.75 15.37
N ILE A 104 -7.85 12.28 16.44
CA ILE A 104 -8.17 13.62 16.97
C ILE A 104 -7.87 14.69 15.90
N LEU A 105 -6.70 14.64 15.30
CA LEU A 105 -6.29 15.60 14.26
C LEU A 105 -7.22 15.50 13.04
N SER A 106 -7.46 14.30 12.54
CA SER A 106 -8.30 14.08 11.36
C SER A 106 -9.73 14.57 11.60
N GLN A 107 -10.33 14.29 12.77
CA GLN A 107 -11.66 14.78 13.12
C GLN A 107 -11.72 16.31 13.23
N SER A 108 -10.68 16.92 13.83
CA SER A 108 -10.61 18.37 14.03
C SER A 108 -10.45 19.14 12.72
N PHE A 109 -9.68 18.60 11.79
CA PHE A 109 -9.31 19.30 10.55
C PHE A 109 -10.10 18.84 9.31
N ALA A 110 -10.94 17.81 9.39
CA ALA A 110 -11.67 17.27 8.25
C ALA A 110 -12.45 18.33 7.46
N SER A 111 -13.22 19.17 8.13
CA SER A 111 -13.99 20.25 7.50
C SER A 111 -13.10 21.29 6.84
N LEU A 112 -12.04 21.73 7.57
CA LEU A 112 -11.09 22.73 7.05
C LEU A 112 -10.38 22.24 5.79
N VAL A 113 -9.96 20.98 5.77
CA VAL A 113 -9.27 20.39 4.62
C VAL A 113 -10.19 20.26 3.41
N LEU A 114 -11.44 19.78 3.60
CA LEU A 114 -12.41 19.67 2.50
C LEU A 114 -12.77 21.05 1.92
N THR A 115 -12.90 22.06 2.77
CA THR A 115 -13.13 23.45 2.31
C THR A 115 -11.90 23.98 1.57
N GLY A 116 -10.70 23.72 2.09
CA GLY A 116 -9.43 24.13 1.44
C GLY A 116 -9.19 23.43 0.10
N LEU A 117 -9.70 22.22 -0.09
CA LEU A 117 -9.67 21.49 -1.36
C LEU A 117 -10.77 21.95 -2.34
N HIS A 118 -11.54 22.98 -1.98
CA HIS A 118 -12.65 23.49 -2.79
C HIS A 118 -13.68 22.41 -3.16
N THR A 119 -13.98 21.50 -2.23
CA THR A 119 -15.02 20.49 -2.40
C THR A 119 -16.37 21.16 -2.69
N PRO A 120 -17.09 20.76 -3.74
CA PRO A 120 -18.36 21.39 -4.12
C PRO A 120 -19.38 21.36 -2.98
N SER A 121 -20.16 22.45 -2.84
CA SER A 121 -21.11 22.65 -1.72
C SER A 121 -22.22 21.59 -1.67
N ASN A 122 -22.60 21.02 -2.81
CA ASN A 122 -23.62 19.97 -2.91
C ASN A 122 -23.17 18.61 -2.34
N ILE A 123 -21.84 18.33 -2.30
CA ILE A 123 -21.32 17.05 -1.85
C ILE A 123 -20.53 17.14 -0.52
N ILE A 124 -20.10 18.34 -0.09
CA ILE A 124 -19.22 18.51 1.09
C ILE A 124 -19.82 17.91 2.36
N GLY A 125 -21.15 18.00 2.53
CA GLY A 125 -21.86 17.42 3.68
C GLY A 125 -21.74 15.90 3.72
N MET A 126 -21.94 15.23 2.58
CA MET A 126 -21.79 13.78 2.43
C MET A 126 -20.33 13.34 2.61
N SER A 127 -19.40 14.07 2.00
CA SER A 127 -17.95 13.84 2.13
C SER A 127 -17.50 13.93 3.59
N LEU A 128 -17.96 14.96 4.31
CA LEU A 128 -17.61 15.16 5.72
C LEU A 128 -18.21 14.08 6.61
N LEU A 129 -19.46 13.69 6.38
CA LEU A 129 -20.11 12.60 7.11
C LEU A 129 -19.36 11.27 6.92
N TYR A 130 -19.05 10.93 5.67
CA TYR A 130 -18.28 9.74 5.33
C TYR A 130 -16.92 9.74 6.04
N LEU A 131 -16.15 10.82 5.91
CA LEU A 131 -14.83 10.96 6.54
C LEU A 131 -14.89 10.82 8.06
N ARG A 132 -15.85 11.46 8.72
CA ARG A 132 -15.96 11.39 10.17
C ARG A 132 -16.19 9.97 10.66
N ILE A 133 -17.05 9.21 9.98
CA ILE A 133 -17.31 7.81 10.32
C ILE A 133 -16.04 6.96 10.09
N ILE A 134 -15.39 7.10 8.94
CA ILE A 134 -14.16 6.37 8.64
C ILE A 134 -13.04 6.72 9.63
N PHE A 135 -12.90 8.00 10.00
CA PHE A 135 -11.89 8.43 10.97
C PHE A 135 -12.14 7.84 12.36
N CYS A 136 -13.41 7.63 12.77
CA CYS A 136 -13.71 6.86 13.98
C CYS A 136 -13.19 5.41 13.89
N GLY A 137 -13.04 4.87 12.68
CA GLY A 137 -12.45 3.55 12.41
C GLY A 137 -10.92 3.50 12.42
N ILE A 138 -10.20 4.65 12.49
CA ILE A 138 -8.73 4.70 12.48
C ILE A 138 -8.10 3.76 13.52
N PRO A 139 -8.55 3.69 14.79
CA PRO A 139 -8.01 2.77 15.76
C PRO A 139 -8.11 1.30 15.34
N ALA A 140 -9.23 0.91 14.72
CA ALA A 140 -9.44 -0.45 14.24
C ALA A 140 -8.52 -0.78 13.05
N THR A 141 -8.40 0.14 12.09
CA THR A 141 -7.51 -0.01 10.94
C THR A 141 -6.03 -0.08 11.37
N ALA A 142 -5.61 0.79 12.30
CA ALA A 142 -4.26 0.79 12.83
C ALA A 142 -3.97 -0.51 13.63
N ALA A 143 -4.92 -0.99 14.41
CA ALA A 143 -4.82 -2.25 15.14
C ALA A 143 -4.70 -3.45 14.17
N TYR A 144 -5.55 -3.51 13.13
CA TYR A 144 -5.43 -4.52 12.08
C TYR A 144 -4.05 -4.51 11.43
N ASN A 145 -3.59 -3.33 10.98
CA ASN A 145 -2.27 -3.19 10.34
C ASN A 145 -1.14 -3.65 11.28
N MET A 146 -1.22 -3.34 12.56
CA MET A 146 -0.24 -3.75 13.56
C MET A 146 -0.23 -5.27 13.78
N PHE A 147 -1.40 -5.88 14.00
CA PHE A 147 -1.50 -7.32 14.23
C PHE A 147 -1.13 -8.12 12.98
N ALA A 148 -1.58 -7.68 11.80
CA ALA A 148 -1.20 -8.29 10.53
C ALA A 148 0.31 -8.18 10.26
N SER A 149 0.93 -7.03 10.59
CA SER A 149 2.36 -6.81 10.44
C SER A 149 3.16 -7.69 11.41
N ALA A 150 2.70 -7.87 12.65
CA ALA A 150 3.30 -8.79 13.62
C ALA A 150 3.23 -10.25 13.14
N LEU A 151 2.07 -10.69 12.66
CA LEU A 151 1.89 -12.03 12.09
C LEU A 151 2.82 -12.25 10.88
N ARG A 152 2.89 -11.29 9.97
CA ARG A 152 3.81 -11.33 8.82
C ARG A 152 5.26 -11.40 9.27
N ALA A 153 5.67 -10.59 10.24
CA ALA A 153 7.04 -10.60 10.79
C ALA A 153 7.46 -11.97 11.31
N MET A 154 6.52 -12.74 11.86
CA MET A 154 6.73 -14.12 12.31
C MET A 154 6.59 -15.18 11.21
N GLY A 155 6.31 -14.78 9.97
CA GLY A 155 6.20 -15.70 8.84
C GLY A 155 4.78 -16.22 8.57
N ASN A 156 3.75 -15.67 9.19
CA ASN A 156 2.36 -16.04 8.98
C ASN A 156 1.67 -15.01 8.06
N SER A 157 1.58 -15.32 6.76
CA SER A 157 0.82 -14.52 5.77
C SER A 157 -0.60 -15.04 5.56
N LYS A 158 -0.93 -16.25 6.02
CA LYS A 158 -2.25 -16.88 5.80
C LYS A 158 -3.32 -16.24 6.69
N THR A 159 -3.00 -15.95 7.94
CA THR A 159 -3.97 -15.34 8.87
C THR A 159 -4.47 -13.96 8.40
N PRO A 160 -3.60 -13.01 8.00
CA PRO A 160 -4.07 -11.76 7.39
C PRO A 160 -4.92 -11.97 6.14
N LEU A 161 -4.59 -12.95 5.27
CA LEU A 161 -5.40 -13.30 4.11
C LEU A 161 -6.81 -13.74 4.53
N THR A 162 -6.91 -14.68 5.47
CA THR A 162 -8.21 -15.19 5.96
C THR A 162 -9.04 -14.05 6.56
N ALA A 163 -8.41 -13.17 7.35
CA ALA A 163 -9.06 -11.98 7.90
C ALA A 163 -9.63 -11.08 6.79
N MET A 164 -8.86 -10.84 5.73
CA MET A 164 -9.27 -10.00 4.61
C MET A 164 -10.39 -10.62 3.78
N ILE A 165 -10.36 -11.92 3.52
CA ILE A 165 -11.44 -12.61 2.79
C ILE A 165 -12.75 -12.48 3.57
N ILE A 166 -12.74 -12.80 4.87
CA ILE A 166 -13.96 -12.72 5.69
C ILE A 166 -14.45 -11.27 5.80
N ALA A 167 -13.54 -10.32 6.01
CA ALA A 167 -13.87 -8.91 6.06
C ALA A 167 -14.44 -8.38 4.73
N SER A 168 -13.92 -8.85 3.60
CA SER A 168 -14.44 -8.46 2.28
C SER A 168 -15.88 -8.95 2.07
N VAL A 169 -16.16 -10.21 2.42
CA VAL A 169 -17.53 -10.75 2.35
C VAL A 169 -18.46 -10.01 3.31
N LEU A 170 -18.00 -9.75 4.54
CA LEU A 170 -18.77 -9.01 5.54
C LEU A 170 -19.04 -7.59 5.08
N ASN A 171 -18.04 -6.87 4.57
CA ASN A 171 -18.19 -5.51 4.06
C ASN A 171 -19.24 -5.45 2.95
N VAL A 172 -19.10 -6.27 1.88
CA VAL A 172 -20.06 -6.30 0.77
C VAL A 172 -21.49 -6.61 1.27
N SER A 173 -21.63 -7.56 2.19
CA SER A 173 -22.95 -7.91 2.77
C SER A 173 -23.55 -6.74 3.55
N LEU A 174 -22.73 -6.03 4.33
CA LEU A 174 -23.17 -4.87 5.10
C LEU A 174 -23.43 -3.65 4.20
N ASP A 175 -22.68 -3.46 3.13
CA ASP A 175 -22.94 -2.41 2.14
C ASP A 175 -24.31 -2.58 1.51
N ILE A 176 -24.63 -3.81 1.06
CA ILE A 176 -25.96 -4.10 0.52
C ILE A 176 -27.05 -3.86 1.57
N LEU A 177 -26.83 -4.29 2.80
CA LEU A 177 -27.80 -4.11 3.89
C LEU A 177 -27.99 -2.65 4.27
N PHE A 178 -26.90 -1.90 4.49
CA PHE A 178 -26.97 -0.53 5.01
C PHE A 178 -27.27 0.50 3.91
N VAL A 179 -26.68 0.34 2.72
CA VAL A 179 -26.88 1.29 1.64
C VAL A 179 -28.16 0.98 0.87
N ALA A 180 -28.37 -0.27 0.44
CA ALA A 180 -29.54 -0.65 -0.35
C ALA A 180 -30.76 -1.00 0.52
N GLY A 181 -30.56 -1.73 1.63
CA GLY A 181 -31.65 -2.16 2.51
C GLY A 181 -32.19 -1.04 3.40
N PHE A 182 -31.32 -0.32 4.10
CA PHE A 182 -31.71 0.73 5.05
C PHE A 182 -31.69 2.13 4.45
N GLY A 183 -31.09 2.32 3.27
CA GLY A 183 -31.02 3.63 2.61
C GLY A 183 -30.08 4.63 3.29
N TRP A 184 -29.06 4.14 4.04
CA TRP A 184 -28.14 5.03 4.78
C TRP A 184 -27.08 5.71 3.89
N GLY A 185 -27.08 5.45 2.57
CA GLY A 185 -26.18 6.10 1.62
C GLY A 185 -24.70 5.99 2.01
N VAL A 186 -23.96 7.09 1.91
CA VAL A 186 -22.51 7.13 2.21
C VAL A 186 -22.19 6.75 3.66
N ALA A 187 -23.10 7.04 4.61
CA ALA A 187 -22.90 6.66 6.00
C ALA A 187 -22.94 5.14 6.18
N GLY A 188 -23.84 4.46 5.46
CA GLY A 188 -23.93 2.99 5.46
C GLY A 188 -22.65 2.33 5.01
N ALA A 189 -22.07 2.78 3.89
CA ALA A 189 -20.80 2.29 3.36
C ALA A 189 -19.63 2.53 4.34
N ALA A 190 -19.55 3.73 4.93
CA ALA A 190 -18.53 4.03 5.92
C ALA A 190 -18.62 3.12 7.16
N ILE A 191 -19.83 2.90 7.68
CA ILE A 191 -20.06 2.01 8.84
C ILE A 191 -19.72 0.57 8.50
N ALA A 192 -20.11 0.07 7.33
CA ALA A 192 -19.77 -1.27 6.85
C ALA A 192 -18.25 -1.48 6.79
N THR A 193 -17.52 -0.52 6.25
CA THR A 193 -16.06 -0.53 6.19
C THR A 193 -15.43 -0.56 7.59
N VAL A 194 -15.88 0.26 8.52
CA VAL A 194 -15.36 0.28 9.90
C VAL A 194 -15.63 -1.05 10.62
N ILE A 195 -16.81 -1.64 10.45
CA ILE A 195 -17.14 -2.96 11.04
C ILE A 195 -16.23 -4.04 10.45
N ALA A 196 -16.04 -4.09 9.13
CA ALA A 196 -15.19 -5.06 8.46
C ALA A 196 -13.72 -4.95 8.91
N GLN A 197 -13.20 -3.74 9.03
CA GLN A 197 -11.84 -3.49 9.55
C GLN A 197 -11.71 -3.88 11.02
N SER A 198 -12.72 -3.58 11.83
CA SER A 198 -12.76 -3.98 13.25
C SER A 198 -12.76 -5.49 13.40
N PHE A 199 -13.54 -6.21 12.58
CA PHE A 199 -13.51 -7.67 12.53
C PHE A 199 -12.12 -8.20 12.18
N SER A 200 -11.47 -7.65 11.16
CA SER A 200 -10.11 -8.05 10.76
C SER A 200 -9.10 -7.87 11.90
N ALA A 201 -9.20 -6.74 12.62
CA ALA A 201 -8.34 -6.46 13.76
C ALA A 201 -8.54 -7.49 14.89
N VAL A 202 -9.79 -7.74 15.26
CA VAL A 202 -10.14 -8.72 16.31
C VAL A 202 -9.70 -10.12 15.91
N TYR A 203 -9.95 -10.53 14.67
CA TYR A 203 -9.55 -11.86 14.18
C TYR A 203 -8.03 -12.05 14.25
N CYS A 204 -7.25 -11.10 13.70
CA CYS A 204 -5.79 -11.16 13.76
C CYS A 204 -5.27 -11.12 15.21
N PHE A 205 -5.86 -10.33 16.09
CA PHE A 205 -5.51 -10.28 17.51
C PHE A 205 -5.73 -11.61 18.20
N LEU A 206 -6.90 -12.24 18.02
CA LEU A 206 -7.23 -13.53 18.64
C LEU A 206 -6.27 -14.65 18.21
N ILE A 207 -5.88 -14.69 16.94
CA ILE A 207 -4.91 -15.66 16.46
C ILE A 207 -3.52 -15.35 17.00
N LEU A 208 -3.11 -14.08 17.01
CA LEU A 208 -1.82 -13.65 17.52
C LEU A 208 -1.67 -14.01 19.00
N ARG A 209 -2.72 -13.81 19.80
CA ARG A 209 -2.76 -14.13 21.23
C ARG A 209 -2.60 -15.63 21.52
N ARG A 210 -2.93 -16.52 20.56
CA ARG A 210 -2.77 -17.97 20.71
C ARG A 210 -1.37 -18.47 20.44
N ILE A 211 -0.45 -17.59 20.02
CA ILE A 211 0.93 -17.95 19.74
C ILE A 211 1.74 -17.82 21.05
N ASP A 212 2.16 -18.92 21.62
CA ASP A 212 2.81 -18.98 22.96
C ASP A 212 4.02 -18.06 23.09
N ILE A 213 4.85 -17.95 22.04
CA ILE A 213 6.08 -17.14 22.04
C ILE A 213 5.83 -15.63 22.14
N VAL A 214 4.62 -15.17 21.87
CA VAL A 214 4.22 -13.74 21.93
C VAL A 214 3.18 -13.48 23.02
N HIS A 215 3.09 -14.34 24.01
CA HIS A 215 2.25 -14.12 25.18
C HIS A 215 2.78 -12.93 25.99
N LEU A 216 2.07 -11.79 25.91
CA LEU A 216 2.51 -10.55 26.57
C LEU A 216 2.15 -10.56 28.06
N THR A 217 3.09 -10.16 28.87
CA THR A 217 2.94 -9.95 30.33
C THR A 217 3.02 -8.45 30.63
N ARG A 218 2.63 -8.07 31.85
CA ARG A 218 2.78 -6.66 32.30
C ARG A 218 4.21 -6.17 32.24
N ALA A 219 5.20 -7.04 32.46
CA ALA A 219 6.61 -6.72 32.39
C ALA A 219 7.06 -6.29 30.98
N ASP A 220 6.45 -6.82 29.91
CA ASP A 220 6.79 -6.48 28.54
C ASP A 220 6.40 -5.04 28.16
N PHE A 221 5.44 -4.45 28.89
CA PHE A 221 5.02 -3.05 28.74
C PHE A 221 5.85 -2.05 29.55
N MET A 222 6.77 -2.53 30.41
CA MET A 222 7.64 -1.63 31.15
C MET A 222 8.58 -0.86 30.22
N PRO A 223 8.99 0.37 30.60
CA PRO A 223 9.90 1.16 29.78
C PRO A 223 11.20 0.40 29.51
N ALA A 224 11.47 0.15 28.23
CA ALA A 224 12.73 -0.43 27.77
C ALA A 224 13.54 0.67 27.09
N SER A 225 14.77 0.91 27.60
CA SER A 225 15.63 1.98 27.10
C SER A 225 15.87 1.86 25.61
N GLY A 226 15.58 2.94 24.86
CA GLY A 226 15.81 3.03 23.42
C GLY A 226 14.82 2.26 22.52
N MET A 227 13.93 1.41 23.06
CA MET A 227 13.02 0.59 22.25
C MET A 227 12.07 1.45 21.39
N ASN A 228 11.40 2.43 22.01
CA ASN A 228 10.50 3.33 21.29
C ASN A 228 11.24 4.14 20.22
N ALA A 229 12.42 4.67 20.57
CA ALA A 229 13.23 5.43 19.62
C ALA A 229 13.65 4.58 18.42
N ARG A 230 14.00 3.32 18.63
CA ARG A 230 14.37 2.39 17.56
C ARG A 230 13.19 2.05 16.67
N LEU A 231 12.02 1.79 17.24
CA LEU A 231 10.78 1.56 16.47
C LEU A 231 10.41 2.79 15.63
N MET A 232 10.42 3.99 16.23
CA MET A 232 10.12 5.23 15.51
C MET A 232 11.15 5.53 14.43
N LYS A 233 12.45 5.28 14.67
CA LYS A 233 13.50 5.43 13.66
C LYS A 233 13.28 4.53 12.45
N LEU A 234 12.67 3.37 12.61
CA LEU A 234 12.31 2.49 11.51
C LEU A 234 10.98 2.90 10.85
N GLY A 235 9.99 3.32 11.62
CA GLY A 235 8.65 3.62 11.13
C GLY A 235 8.52 4.98 10.44
N ILE A 236 9.08 6.04 11.04
CA ILE A 236 8.92 7.41 10.52
C ILE A 236 9.40 7.55 9.06
N PRO A 237 10.59 7.05 8.67
CA PRO A 237 11.02 7.17 7.27
C PRO A 237 10.08 6.47 6.29
N VAL A 238 9.47 5.34 6.68
CA VAL A 238 8.51 4.63 5.82
C VAL A 238 7.22 5.44 5.65
N VAL A 239 6.74 6.10 6.69
CA VAL A 239 5.59 7.03 6.60
C VAL A 239 5.90 8.18 5.64
N PHE A 240 7.05 8.85 5.82
CA PHE A 240 7.45 9.95 4.94
C PHE A 240 7.60 9.48 3.50
N GLN A 241 8.18 8.31 3.27
CA GLN A 241 8.27 7.71 1.94
C GLN A 241 6.90 7.57 1.28
N ASN A 242 5.92 6.99 1.99
CA ASN A 242 4.57 6.80 1.48
C ASN A 242 3.89 8.14 1.14
N ILE A 243 3.99 9.13 2.03
CA ILE A 243 3.41 10.46 1.82
C ILE A 243 4.04 11.14 0.59
N ILE A 244 5.36 11.14 0.48
CA ILE A 244 6.09 11.79 -0.61
C ILE A 244 5.71 11.18 -1.96
N ILE A 245 5.65 9.85 -2.05
CA ILE A 245 5.27 9.15 -3.28
C ILE A 245 3.85 9.55 -3.71
N GLY A 246 2.91 9.60 -2.77
CA GLY A 246 1.54 9.97 -3.08
C GLY A 246 1.37 11.44 -3.47
N VAL A 247 2.05 12.36 -2.79
CA VAL A 247 2.05 13.77 -3.20
C VAL A 247 2.61 13.92 -4.63
N GLY A 248 3.63 13.13 -4.97
CA GLY A 248 4.16 13.08 -6.35
C GLY A 248 3.10 12.69 -7.38
N GLY A 249 2.26 11.69 -7.07
CA GLY A 249 1.13 11.29 -7.92
C GLY A 249 0.11 12.42 -8.12
N LEU A 250 -0.20 13.18 -7.06
CA LEU A 250 -1.13 14.33 -7.16
C LEU A 250 -0.60 15.44 -8.07
N VAL A 251 0.69 15.74 -7.99
CA VAL A 251 1.30 16.77 -8.85
C VAL A 251 1.21 16.35 -10.32
N VAL A 252 1.48 15.07 -10.63
CA VAL A 252 1.30 14.54 -11.99
C VAL A 252 -0.16 14.65 -12.43
N GLN A 253 -1.11 14.30 -11.56
CA GLN A 253 -2.54 14.43 -11.86
C GLN A 253 -2.93 15.88 -12.19
N TYR A 254 -2.37 16.84 -11.44
CA TYR A 254 -2.59 18.26 -11.72
C TYR A 254 -2.12 18.65 -13.12
N VAL A 255 -0.92 18.19 -13.52
CA VAL A 255 -0.39 18.45 -14.88
C VAL A 255 -1.27 17.80 -15.96
N ILE A 256 -1.70 16.56 -15.75
CA ILE A 256 -2.55 15.82 -16.69
C ILE A 256 -3.90 16.49 -16.92
N ASN A 257 -4.48 17.07 -15.87
CA ASN A 257 -5.74 17.79 -15.98
C ASN A 257 -5.68 18.95 -17.00
N GLY A 258 -4.49 19.46 -17.30
CA GLY A 258 -4.26 20.49 -18.32
C GLY A 258 -4.34 19.97 -19.77
N TYR A 259 -4.31 18.65 -20.02
CA TYR A 259 -4.31 18.08 -21.39
C TYR A 259 -5.70 17.78 -21.94
N GLY A 260 -6.75 18.07 -21.19
CA GLY A 260 -8.14 17.92 -21.60
C GLY A 260 -8.76 16.58 -21.25
N PHE A 261 -10.09 16.53 -21.36
CA PHE A 261 -10.94 15.46 -20.83
C PHE A 261 -10.57 14.06 -21.36
N LEU A 262 -10.36 13.91 -22.66
CA LEU A 262 -10.07 12.59 -23.27
C LEU A 262 -8.73 12.02 -22.79
N PHE A 263 -7.73 12.88 -22.59
CA PHE A 263 -6.42 12.48 -22.08
C PHE A 263 -6.52 12.05 -20.62
N VAL A 264 -7.21 12.84 -19.78
CA VAL A 264 -7.48 12.52 -18.38
C VAL A 264 -8.20 11.17 -18.25
N ALA A 265 -9.22 10.94 -19.08
CA ALA A 265 -9.99 9.70 -19.06
C ALA A 265 -9.11 8.48 -19.39
N GLY A 266 -8.27 8.57 -20.44
CA GLY A 266 -7.35 7.49 -20.83
C GLY A 266 -6.28 7.21 -19.76
N PHE A 267 -5.70 8.26 -19.20
CA PHE A 267 -4.72 8.14 -18.11
C PHE A 267 -5.33 7.50 -16.86
N THR A 268 -6.52 7.95 -16.47
CA THR A 268 -7.24 7.41 -15.29
C THR A 268 -7.61 5.94 -15.47
N ALA A 269 -8.07 5.53 -16.64
CA ALA A 269 -8.39 4.14 -16.94
C ALA A 269 -7.14 3.24 -16.79
N THR A 270 -6.00 3.70 -17.30
CA THR A 270 -4.73 2.97 -17.15
C THR A 270 -4.27 2.90 -15.70
N ASN A 271 -4.39 3.99 -14.92
CA ASN A 271 -4.00 4.00 -13.51
C ASN A 271 -4.82 3.03 -12.65
N LYS A 272 -6.10 2.86 -12.93
CA LYS A 272 -6.92 1.84 -12.25
C LYS A 272 -6.38 0.43 -12.50
N LEU A 273 -5.99 0.14 -13.72
CA LEU A 273 -5.39 -1.15 -14.08
C LEU A 273 -3.98 -1.29 -13.49
N TYR A 274 -3.19 -0.22 -13.52
CA TYR A 274 -1.85 -0.20 -12.92
C TYR A 274 -1.86 -0.58 -11.44
N GLY A 275 -2.82 -0.09 -10.66
CA GLY A 275 -2.97 -0.47 -9.26
C GLY A 275 -3.06 -1.98 -9.03
N LEU A 276 -3.68 -2.73 -9.96
CA LEU A 276 -3.71 -4.21 -9.91
C LEU A 276 -2.35 -4.82 -10.25
N LEU A 277 -1.64 -4.26 -11.23
CA LEU A 277 -0.32 -4.76 -11.66
C LEU A 277 0.75 -4.57 -10.58
N GLU A 278 0.64 -3.51 -9.78
CA GLU A 278 1.54 -3.19 -8.68
C GLU A 278 1.37 -4.11 -7.46
N MET A 279 0.18 -4.70 -7.25
CA MET A 279 -0.12 -5.51 -6.06
C MET A 279 0.82 -6.70 -5.88
N ALA A 280 1.27 -7.31 -6.97
CA ALA A 280 2.23 -8.40 -6.89
C ALA A 280 3.61 -7.90 -6.42
N ALA A 281 4.06 -6.72 -6.88
CA ALA A 281 5.31 -6.11 -6.44
C ALA A 281 5.26 -5.77 -4.94
N ILE A 282 4.16 -5.19 -4.46
CA ILE A 282 3.91 -4.91 -3.03
C ILE A 282 3.96 -6.20 -2.20
N SER A 283 3.34 -7.27 -2.70
CA SER A 283 3.30 -8.56 -2.01
C SER A 283 4.67 -9.22 -1.90
N TYR A 284 5.49 -9.15 -2.95
CA TYR A 284 6.91 -9.50 -2.90
C TYR A 284 7.65 -8.63 -1.89
N GLY A 285 7.38 -7.34 -1.85
CA GLY A 285 7.96 -6.40 -0.90
C GLY A 285 7.79 -6.88 0.56
N TYR A 286 6.58 -7.17 0.98
CA TYR A 286 6.32 -7.70 2.33
C TYR A 286 7.02 -9.03 2.61
N ALA A 287 7.04 -9.92 1.62
CA ALA A 287 7.73 -11.21 1.75
C ALA A 287 9.25 -11.02 1.94
N ILE A 288 9.85 -10.10 1.20
CA ILE A 288 11.28 -9.80 1.24
C ILE A 288 11.67 -9.12 2.54
N VAL A 289 10.91 -8.14 3.02
CA VAL A 289 11.15 -7.50 4.34
C VAL A 289 11.21 -8.55 5.44
N THR A 290 10.22 -9.44 5.49
CA THR A 290 10.16 -10.51 6.48
C THR A 290 11.30 -11.51 6.32
N TYR A 291 11.58 -11.94 5.09
CA TYR A 291 12.65 -12.89 4.80
C TYR A 291 14.03 -12.34 5.18
N VAL A 292 14.33 -11.12 4.75
CA VAL A 292 15.62 -10.47 5.03
C VAL A 292 15.75 -10.19 6.53
N GLY A 293 14.72 -9.64 7.17
CA GLY A 293 14.74 -9.35 8.61
C GLY A 293 14.99 -10.59 9.46
N GLN A 294 14.28 -11.70 9.18
CA GLN A 294 14.48 -12.95 9.91
C GLN A 294 15.88 -13.57 9.68
N ASN A 295 16.40 -13.52 8.44
CA ASN A 295 17.73 -14.05 8.15
C ASN A 295 18.85 -13.15 8.72
N LEU A 296 18.63 -11.83 8.78
CA LEU A 296 19.55 -10.92 9.46
C LEU A 296 19.62 -11.22 10.95
N GLY A 297 18.46 -11.35 11.61
CA GLY A 297 18.39 -11.75 13.03
C GLY A 297 19.08 -13.08 13.29
N ALA A 298 18.90 -14.05 12.40
CA ALA A 298 19.57 -15.36 12.47
C ALA A 298 21.06 -15.33 12.05
N ARG A 299 21.63 -14.17 11.70
CA ARG A 299 23.01 -13.97 11.20
C ARG A 299 23.33 -14.79 9.95
N LYS A 300 22.33 -15.07 9.09
CA LYS A 300 22.47 -15.88 7.87
C LYS A 300 22.61 -14.99 6.62
N ILE A 301 23.72 -14.24 6.53
CA ILE A 301 23.94 -13.23 5.48
C ILE A 301 23.94 -13.85 4.07
N ASP A 302 24.52 -15.02 3.88
CA ASP A 302 24.50 -15.69 2.56
C ASP A 302 23.09 -16.05 2.10
N ARG A 303 22.19 -16.35 3.07
CA ARG A 303 20.79 -16.57 2.74
C ARG A 303 20.09 -15.30 2.30
N ILE A 304 20.46 -14.14 2.87
CA ILE A 304 19.93 -12.84 2.42
C ILE A 304 20.30 -12.63 0.94
N ARG A 305 21.57 -12.80 0.57
CA ARG A 305 22.04 -12.67 -0.82
C ARG A 305 21.29 -13.61 -1.76
N LYS A 306 21.19 -14.89 -1.40
CA LYS A 306 20.46 -15.90 -2.18
C LYS A 306 18.97 -15.55 -2.30
N GLY A 307 18.34 -15.07 -1.21
CA GLY A 307 16.94 -14.69 -1.20
C GLY A 307 16.64 -13.48 -2.08
N VAL A 308 17.44 -12.42 -1.99
CA VAL A 308 17.29 -11.24 -2.84
C VAL A 308 17.50 -11.60 -4.32
N ARG A 309 18.52 -12.39 -4.65
CA ARG A 309 18.73 -12.87 -6.03
C ARG A 309 17.56 -13.71 -6.54
N SER A 310 17.02 -14.60 -5.72
CA SER A 310 15.82 -15.39 -6.06
C SER A 310 14.60 -14.50 -6.26
N SER A 311 14.45 -13.47 -5.41
CA SER A 311 13.36 -12.49 -5.53
C SER A 311 13.46 -11.66 -6.80
N MET A 312 14.66 -11.26 -7.20
CA MET A 312 14.91 -10.57 -8.47
C MET A 312 14.45 -11.42 -9.67
N LEU A 313 14.82 -12.70 -9.68
CA LEU A 313 14.41 -13.62 -10.74
C LEU A 313 12.88 -13.82 -10.75
N LEU A 314 12.27 -14.10 -9.59
CA LEU A 314 10.83 -14.27 -9.47
C LEU A 314 10.06 -13.01 -9.88
N SER A 315 10.51 -11.85 -9.45
CA SER A 315 9.95 -10.55 -9.80
C SER A 315 10.06 -10.29 -11.30
N LEU A 316 11.22 -10.58 -11.91
CA LEU A 316 11.41 -10.45 -13.34
C LEU A 316 10.44 -11.36 -14.11
N LEU A 317 10.37 -12.64 -13.76
CA LEU A 317 9.46 -13.58 -14.43
C LEU A 317 8.00 -13.15 -14.28
N THR A 318 7.59 -12.74 -13.08
CA THR A 318 6.21 -12.27 -12.83
C THR A 318 5.91 -11.00 -13.63
N SER A 319 6.82 -10.03 -13.64
CA SER A 319 6.64 -8.79 -14.42
C SER A 319 6.55 -9.06 -15.92
N LEU A 320 7.37 -9.98 -16.46
CA LEU A 320 7.33 -10.34 -17.88
C LEU A 320 6.02 -11.05 -18.26
N ILE A 321 5.51 -11.95 -17.40
CA ILE A 321 4.22 -12.62 -17.61
C ILE A 321 3.08 -11.59 -17.62
N ILE A 322 3.08 -10.69 -16.65
CA ILE A 322 2.07 -9.62 -16.56
C ILE A 322 2.18 -8.68 -17.75
N SER A 323 3.40 -8.27 -18.14
CA SER A 323 3.64 -7.42 -19.30
C SER A 323 3.12 -8.07 -20.59
N ALA A 324 3.44 -9.34 -20.81
CA ALA A 324 2.92 -10.09 -21.96
C ALA A 324 1.39 -10.16 -21.96
N ALA A 325 0.76 -10.41 -20.81
CA ALA A 325 -0.69 -10.40 -20.68
C ALA A 325 -1.29 -9.01 -20.99
N MET A 326 -0.62 -7.93 -20.57
CA MET A 326 -1.08 -6.55 -20.87
C MET A 326 -0.92 -6.19 -22.35
N PHE A 327 0.13 -6.64 -23.02
CA PHE A 327 0.26 -6.45 -24.47
C PHE A 327 -0.80 -7.23 -25.26
N LEU A 328 -1.13 -8.46 -24.81
CA LEU A 328 -2.10 -9.30 -25.52
C LEU A 328 -3.56 -8.92 -25.22
N PHE A 329 -3.88 -8.66 -23.96
CA PHE A 329 -5.25 -8.49 -23.49
C PHE A 329 -5.56 -7.09 -22.96
N GLY A 330 -4.56 -6.23 -22.77
CA GLY A 330 -4.69 -4.93 -22.11
C GLY A 330 -5.72 -4.02 -22.78
N LYS A 331 -5.79 -4.00 -24.12
CA LYS A 331 -6.78 -3.23 -24.84
C LYS A 331 -8.21 -3.70 -24.54
N ASN A 332 -8.43 -5.02 -24.49
CA ASN A 332 -9.74 -5.61 -24.15
C ASN A 332 -10.12 -5.34 -22.70
N ILE A 333 -9.14 -5.42 -21.79
CA ILE A 333 -9.37 -5.11 -20.37
C ILE A 333 -9.71 -3.64 -20.18
N LEU A 334 -8.96 -2.73 -20.83
CA LEU A 334 -9.23 -1.29 -20.76
C LEU A 334 -10.61 -0.94 -21.32
N SER A 335 -11.07 -1.62 -22.38
CA SER A 335 -12.39 -1.37 -22.94
C SER A 335 -13.55 -1.69 -21.99
N LEU A 336 -13.33 -2.47 -20.94
CA LEU A 336 -14.32 -2.71 -19.88
C LEU A 336 -14.51 -1.50 -18.94
N PHE A 337 -13.52 -0.61 -18.88
CA PHE A 337 -13.55 0.59 -18.05
C PHE A 337 -13.95 1.86 -18.81
N ILE A 338 -14.00 1.79 -20.14
CA ILE A 338 -14.22 2.95 -21.00
C ILE A 338 -15.55 2.75 -21.74
N SER A 339 -16.52 3.64 -21.47
CA SER A 339 -17.83 3.64 -22.11
C SER A 339 -18.19 5.06 -22.52
N GLY A 340 -18.95 5.21 -23.63
CA GLY A 340 -19.39 6.50 -24.17
C GLY A 340 -19.63 6.45 -25.66
N GLU A 341 -19.61 7.62 -26.32
CA GLU A 341 -19.74 7.69 -27.78
C GLU A 341 -18.60 6.94 -28.48
N PRO A 342 -18.88 6.20 -29.56
CA PRO A 342 -17.91 5.33 -30.24
C PRO A 342 -16.58 6.02 -30.58
N GLN A 343 -16.65 7.25 -31.10
CA GLN A 343 -15.47 8.00 -31.53
C GLN A 343 -14.61 8.44 -30.35
N GLN A 344 -15.22 8.92 -29.24
CA GLN A 344 -14.52 9.30 -28.00
C GLN A 344 -13.93 8.09 -27.32
N THR A 345 -14.69 6.99 -27.22
CA THR A 345 -14.24 5.73 -26.63
C THR A 345 -13.00 5.21 -27.35
N GLN A 346 -12.95 5.28 -28.70
CA GLN A 346 -11.78 4.84 -29.46
C GLN A 346 -10.55 5.71 -29.19
N GLN A 347 -10.70 7.02 -29.05
CA GLN A 347 -9.60 7.93 -28.74
C GLN A 347 -9.08 7.71 -27.33
N VAL A 348 -9.97 7.62 -26.33
CA VAL A 348 -9.61 7.33 -24.94
C VAL A 348 -8.88 6.00 -24.81
N LEU A 349 -9.38 4.96 -25.51
CA LEU A 349 -8.76 3.63 -25.52
C LEU A 349 -7.37 3.65 -26.14
N ALA A 350 -7.16 4.43 -27.20
CA ALA A 350 -5.85 4.59 -27.84
C ALA A 350 -4.83 5.24 -26.87
N ILE A 351 -5.22 6.30 -26.17
CA ILE A 351 -4.40 6.98 -25.17
C ILE A 351 -4.08 6.01 -24.01
N ALA A 352 -5.12 5.36 -23.48
CA ALA A 352 -4.98 4.42 -22.35
C ALA A 352 -4.06 3.23 -22.70
N PHE A 353 -4.24 2.63 -23.88
CA PHE A 353 -3.43 1.48 -24.29
C PHE A 353 -1.98 1.88 -24.59
N LYS A 354 -1.74 3.07 -25.13
CA LYS A 354 -0.38 3.60 -25.32
C LYS A 354 0.34 3.73 -23.98
N TYR A 355 -0.30 4.37 -23.00
CA TYR A 355 0.26 4.51 -21.66
C TYR A 355 0.47 3.17 -20.99
N LEU A 356 -0.51 2.27 -21.02
CA LEU A 356 -0.39 0.91 -20.49
C LEU A 356 0.79 0.14 -21.11
N SER A 357 0.97 0.26 -22.42
CA SER A 357 2.06 -0.43 -23.14
C SER A 357 3.43 0.05 -22.69
N ILE A 358 3.60 1.37 -22.47
CA ILE A 358 4.83 1.95 -21.95
C ILE A 358 5.09 1.48 -20.54
N MET A 359 4.08 1.47 -19.66
CA MET A 359 4.22 0.98 -18.29
C MET A 359 4.53 -0.53 -18.25
N ALA A 360 3.85 -1.32 -19.07
CA ALA A 360 4.05 -2.75 -19.15
C ALA A 360 5.49 -3.10 -19.60
N ALA A 361 6.02 -2.40 -20.61
CA ALA A 361 7.39 -2.60 -21.07
C ALA A 361 8.43 -2.39 -19.97
N MET A 362 8.17 -1.49 -19.03
CA MET A 362 9.08 -1.11 -17.95
C MET A 362 8.66 -1.64 -16.56
N LEU A 363 7.66 -2.52 -16.51
CA LEU A 363 7.11 -3.04 -15.26
C LEU A 363 8.18 -3.77 -14.42
N TRP A 364 9.14 -4.41 -15.05
CA TRP A 364 10.26 -5.08 -14.39
C TRP A 364 11.11 -4.12 -13.53
N VAL A 365 11.23 -2.83 -13.93
CA VAL A 365 11.94 -1.81 -13.14
C VAL A 365 11.21 -1.56 -11.83
N LEU A 366 9.88 -1.41 -11.87
CA LEU A 366 9.05 -1.27 -10.67
C LEU A 366 9.24 -2.45 -9.71
N TYR A 367 9.23 -3.67 -10.23
CA TYR A 367 9.40 -4.87 -9.42
C TYR A 367 10.78 -4.93 -8.76
N PHE A 368 11.83 -4.55 -9.49
CA PHE A 368 13.19 -4.45 -8.94
C PHE A 368 13.30 -3.37 -7.86
N LEU A 369 12.64 -2.24 -8.08
CA LEU A 369 12.52 -1.18 -7.07
C LEU A 369 11.96 -1.74 -5.76
N TYR A 370 10.84 -2.46 -5.81
CA TYR A 370 10.24 -3.08 -4.61
C TYR A 370 11.16 -4.11 -3.95
N VAL A 371 11.88 -4.92 -4.72
CA VAL A 371 12.84 -5.91 -4.18
C VAL A 371 13.95 -5.22 -3.40
N TYR A 372 14.64 -4.23 -4.00
CA TYR A 372 15.75 -3.55 -3.33
C TYR A 372 15.30 -2.69 -2.16
N ARG A 373 14.18 -1.99 -2.31
CA ARG A 373 13.54 -1.22 -1.23
C ARG A 373 13.28 -2.09 -0.02
N SER A 374 12.61 -3.19 -0.23
CA SER A 374 12.23 -4.12 0.84
C SER A 374 13.42 -4.86 1.43
N ALA A 375 14.44 -5.17 0.62
CA ALA A 375 15.67 -5.74 1.12
C ALA A 375 16.38 -4.79 2.08
N LEU A 376 16.53 -3.51 1.74
CA LEU A 376 17.11 -2.49 2.61
C LEU A 376 16.28 -2.29 3.89
N GLN A 377 14.96 -2.21 3.76
CA GLN A 377 14.07 -2.15 4.94
C GLN A 377 14.27 -3.35 5.86
N GLY A 378 14.32 -4.57 5.32
CA GLY A 378 14.57 -5.80 6.09
C GLY A 378 15.93 -5.80 6.80
N LEU A 379 16.95 -5.17 6.19
CA LEU A 379 18.26 -4.92 6.81
C LEU A 379 18.23 -3.86 7.93
N GLY A 380 17.07 -3.21 8.15
CA GLY A 380 16.90 -2.15 9.14
C GLY A 380 17.33 -0.76 8.62
N ASP A 381 17.56 -0.62 7.33
CA ASP A 381 17.82 0.66 6.69
C ASP A 381 16.53 1.17 6.03
N THR A 382 15.84 2.06 6.70
CA THR A 382 14.62 2.71 6.19
C THR A 382 14.88 4.12 5.66
N LEU A 383 16.10 4.67 5.90
CA LEU A 383 16.48 5.98 5.44
C LEU A 383 16.72 5.99 3.92
N MET A 384 17.46 5.03 3.37
CA MET A 384 17.71 4.94 1.93
C MET A 384 16.44 4.71 1.11
N PRO A 385 15.50 3.84 1.52
CA PRO A 385 14.16 3.78 0.96
C PRO A 385 13.41 5.13 0.96
N MET A 386 13.48 5.90 2.04
CA MET A 386 12.88 7.25 2.09
C MET A 386 13.55 8.20 1.09
N VAL A 387 14.88 8.21 1.03
CA VAL A 387 15.64 9.02 0.05
C VAL A 387 15.28 8.63 -1.38
N SER A 388 15.10 7.32 -1.65
CA SER A 388 14.63 6.86 -2.96
C SER A 388 13.23 7.39 -3.30
N GLY A 389 12.34 7.48 -2.31
CA GLY A 389 11.01 8.09 -2.47
C GLY A 389 11.10 9.59 -2.82
N MET A 390 12.04 10.32 -2.22
CA MET A 390 12.32 11.72 -2.59
C MET A 390 12.84 11.82 -4.03
N ALA A 391 13.71 10.90 -4.46
CA ALA A 391 14.19 10.85 -5.83
C ALA A 391 13.05 10.52 -6.81
N GLU A 392 12.16 9.57 -6.46
CA GLU A 392 10.95 9.30 -7.25
C GLU A 392 10.10 10.56 -7.44
N PHE A 393 9.86 11.29 -6.37
CA PHE A 393 9.11 12.55 -6.39
C PHE A 393 9.73 13.56 -7.35
N VAL A 394 11.02 13.85 -7.18
CA VAL A 394 11.74 14.83 -8.02
C VAL A 394 11.76 14.39 -9.48
N MET A 395 12.10 13.14 -9.76
CA MET A 395 12.20 12.63 -11.13
C MET A 395 10.84 12.56 -11.81
N ARG A 396 9.79 12.16 -11.08
CA ARG A 396 8.40 12.12 -11.58
C ARG A 396 7.94 13.51 -12.01
N ILE A 397 8.09 14.52 -11.15
CA ILE A 397 7.69 15.88 -11.45
C ILE A 397 8.53 16.48 -12.58
N SER A 398 9.86 16.31 -12.52
CA SER A 398 10.75 16.81 -13.57
C SER A 398 10.41 16.21 -14.93
N ALA A 399 10.19 14.90 -14.99
CA ALA A 399 9.81 14.23 -16.24
C ALA A 399 8.43 14.68 -16.73
N ALA A 400 7.45 14.80 -15.83
CA ALA A 400 6.10 15.26 -16.18
C ALA A 400 6.06 16.69 -16.71
N LEU A 401 6.95 17.56 -16.25
CA LEU A 401 7.03 18.96 -16.69
C LEU A 401 7.93 19.13 -17.92
N ILE A 402 9.04 18.40 -18.00
CA ILE A 402 10.08 18.62 -19.02
C ILE A 402 9.81 17.81 -20.29
N LEU A 403 9.50 16.50 -20.19
CA LEU A 403 9.38 15.63 -21.35
C LEU A 403 8.28 16.05 -22.33
N PRO A 404 7.11 16.58 -21.91
CA PRO A 404 6.10 17.05 -22.83
C PRO A 404 6.57 18.17 -23.77
N HIS A 405 7.58 18.94 -23.40
CA HIS A 405 8.14 19.99 -24.26
C HIS A 405 8.93 19.41 -25.45
N PHE A 406 9.46 18.19 -25.34
CA PHE A 406 10.29 17.55 -26.36
C PHE A 406 9.52 16.54 -27.21
N ILE A 407 8.60 15.78 -26.62
CA ILE A 407 7.90 14.67 -27.29
C ILE A 407 6.37 14.80 -27.21
N GLY A 408 5.88 16.01 -26.93
CA GLY A 408 4.45 16.28 -26.80
C GLY A 408 3.82 15.67 -25.56
N GLN A 409 2.50 15.70 -25.48
CA GLN A 409 1.72 15.25 -24.30
C GLN A 409 2.05 13.82 -23.85
N ASP A 410 2.48 12.96 -24.76
CA ASP A 410 2.90 11.58 -24.44
C ASP A 410 4.13 11.51 -23.54
N GLY A 411 4.90 12.60 -23.44
CA GLY A 411 6.04 12.69 -22.54
C GLY A 411 5.70 12.43 -21.08
N ILE A 412 4.46 12.74 -20.68
CA ILE A 412 4.01 12.53 -19.31
C ILE A 412 3.92 11.03 -18.93
N PHE A 413 3.72 10.15 -19.92
CA PHE A 413 3.68 8.70 -19.67
C PHE A 413 5.02 8.13 -19.17
N PHE A 414 6.10 8.85 -19.40
CA PHE A 414 7.42 8.45 -18.92
C PHE A 414 7.75 8.97 -17.52
N ALA A 415 6.87 9.77 -16.90
CA ALA A 415 7.09 10.31 -15.56
C ALA A 415 7.23 9.20 -14.51
N GLU A 416 6.35 8.20 -14.54
CA GLU A 416 6.44 7.04 -13.64
C GLU A 416 7.70 6.21 -13.88
N ILE A 417 8.07 5.98 -15.15
CA ILE A 417 9.24 5.20 -15.52
C ILE A 417 10.53 5.90 -15.07
N ALA A 418 10.61 7.21 -15.25
CA ALA A 418 11.74 8.00 -14.76
C ALA A 418 11.88 7.88 -13.24
N ALA A 419 10.76 8.00 -12.51
CA ALA A 419 10.73 7.84 -11.07
C ALA A 419 11.22 6.45 -10.63
N TRP A 420 10.67 5.38 -11.21
CA TRP A 420 11.09 4.01 -10.88
C TRP A 420 12.56 3.76 -11.19
N SER A 421 13.03 4.23 -12.35
CA SER A 421 14.41 4.01 -12.80
C SER A 421 15.42 4.67 -11.86
N GLY A 422 15.20 5.94 -11.51
CA GLY A 422 16.09 6.67 -10.61
C GLY A 422 16.12 6.08 -9.21
N ALA A 423 14.95 5.76 -8.66
CA ALA A 423 14.86 5.13 -7.35
C ALA A 423 15.51 3.73 -7.34
N THR A 424 15.30 2.93 -8.38
CA THR A 424 15.91 1.60 -8.50
C THR A 424 17.43 1.67 -8.49
N VAL A 425 18.01 2.63 -9.22
CA VAL A 425 19.48 2.82 -9.25
C VAL A 425 20.01 3.17 -7.86
N ILE A 426 19.37 4.14 -7.16
CA ILE A 426 19.77 4.53 -5.80
C ILE A 426 19.68 3.34 -4.83
N LEU A 427 18.57 2.59 -4.88
CA LEU A 427 18.35 1.46 -3.99
C LEU A 427 19.30 0.29 -4.29
N CYS A 428 19.57 0.03 -5.57
CA CYS A 428 20.54 -0.99 -6.01
C CYS A 428 21.93 -0.69 -5.46
N ILE A 429 22.44 0.52 -5.69
CA ILE A 429 23.76 0.94 -5.19
C ILE A 429 23.78 0.85 -3.66
N SER A 430 22.75 1.38 -2.97
CA SER A 430 22.66 1.35 -1.52
C SER A 430 22.64 -0.07 -0.95
N TYR A 431 21.94 -0.99 -1.62
CA TYR A 431 21.92 -2.41 -1.23
C TYR A 431 23.30 -3.05 -1.31
N TYR A 432 24.01 -2.89 -2.42
CA TYR A 432 25.34 -3.50 -2.57
C TYR A 432 26.37 -2.87 -1.65
N VAL A 433 26.35 -1.54 -1.44
CA VAL A 433 27.20 -0.86 -0.45
C VAL A 433 26.92 -1.37 0.97
N ARG A 434 25.63 -1.57 1.32
CA ARG A 434 25.25 -2.10 2.63
C ARG A 434 25.69 -3.55 2.80
N MET A 435 25.52 -4.38 1.79
CA MET A 435 25.90 -5.79 1.81
C MET A 435 27.41 -6.03 1.82
N HIS A 436 28.19 -5.08 1.31
CA HIS A 436 29.67 -5.13 1.41
C HIS A 436 30.16 -5.03 2.86
N LYS A 437 29.42 -4.31 3.74
CA LYS A 437 29.77 -4.17 5.16
C LYS A 437 29.58 -5.47 5.97
N TYR A 438 28.95 -6.47 5.39
CA TYR A 438 28.77 -7.80 6.01
C TYR A 438 29.77 -8.86 5.46
N HIS A 439 30.79 -8.40 4.76
CA HIS A 439 31.98 -9.18 4.44
C HIS A 439 33.02 -9.01 5.51
#